data_c160379696d150e8ad6a56e035e92610
#
_entry.id   c160379696d150e8ad6a56e035e92610
#
_cell.length_a   1.000
_cell.length_b   1.000
_cell.length_c   1.000
_cell.angle_alpha   90.00
_cell.angle_beta   90.00
_cell.angle_gamma   90.00
#
_symmetry.space_group_name_H-M   'P 1'
#
loop_
_entity.id
_entity.type
_entity.pdbx_description
1 polymer ?
#
loop_
_entity_poly.entity_id
_entity_poly.type
_entity_poly.pdbx_seq_one_letter_code
_entity_poly.pdbx_strand_id
1 'polypeptide(L)'
;QLRTATIGGLVFASLSPAAPPIEEYLGEAVRSRLLRVLGRPVQVLGRFVQALPNNWKLYVENVKDTYHASLLHTFFSTFHITRLTQGGGVLVSPDGAHHASSTIDRGDDRSSTAYRDQGIRSESDRYRLTDPSLLDTVKEFGDDIQLQILTVFPNLVVQQVYNALAVRQVLPKGPGAMELHWTYLGFADDTAEMRRRRLRQANLVGPAGYVSMEDGCVGGFVQRGVAAAEDTLSVVNMGGEGAESQDTRATEAAVRGFWKAYRAYMGY
;
A
#
# COMPACT_ATOMS: atom_id res chain seq x y z
N GLN A 1 -29.49 10.96 9.01
CA GLN A 1 -28.26 11.32 9.69
C GLN A 1 -27.25 10.18 9.51
N LEU A 2 -25.99 10.47 9.14
CA LEU A 2 -24.95 9.45 9.05
C LEU A 2 -24.54 8.96 10.44
N ARG A 3 -24.26 7.67 10.55
CA ARG A 3 -23.51 7.12 11.67
C ARG A 3 -22.04 7.42 11.46
N THR A 4 -21.40 8.02 12.44
CA THR A 4 -19.98 8.39 12.37
C THR A 4 -19.19 7.73 13.49
N ALA A 5 -17.94 7.41 13.21
CA ALA A 5 -16.96 6.93 14.18
C ALA A 5 -15.58 7.53 13.87
N THR A 6 -14.76 7.66 14.90
CA THR A 6 -13.40 8.22 14.75
C THR A 6 -12.38 7.26 15.35
N ILE A 7 -11.34 6.97 14.58
CA ILE A 7 -10.21 6.16 15.03
C ILE A 7 -8.90 6.67 14.40
N GLY A 8 -7.86 6.87 15.19
CA GLY A 8 -6.57 7.35 14.69
C GLY A 8 -6.62 8.71 13.98
N GLY A 9 -7.58 9.59 14.34
CA GLY A 9 -7.83 10.86 13.68
C GLY A 9 -8.59 10.76 12.34
N LEU A 10 -8.92 9.56 11.88
CA LEU A 10 -9.76 9.33 10.70
C LEU A 10 -11.24 9.32 11.12
N VAL A 11 -12.08 9.97 10.32
CA VAL A 11 -13.54 9.97 10.50
C VAL A 11 -14.16 9.03 9.48
N PHE A 12 -14.85 8.01 9.95
CA PHE A 12 -15.63 7.08 9.16
C PHE A 12 -17.11 7.43 9.24
N ALA A 13 -17.82 7.21 8.15
CA ALA A 13 -19.26 7.42 8.10
C ALA A 13 -19.96 6.31 7.32
N SER A 14 -21.16 5.92 7.77
CA SER A 14 -21.98 4.92 7.08
C SER A 14 -23.39 5.43 6.87
N LEU A 15 -23.93 5.12 5.68
CA LEU A 15 -25.36 5.30 5.35
C LEU A 15 -26.21 4.14 5.87
N SER A 16 -25.60 2.97 6.10
CA SER A 16 -26.30 1.79 6.57
C SER A 16 -26.54 1.87 8.09
N PRO A 17 -27.78 1.70 8.57
CA PRO A 17 -28.07 1.58 9.98
C PRO A 17 -27.54 0.27 10.60
N ALA A 18 -27.28 -0.74 9.76
CA ALA A 18 -26.76 -2.05 10.16
C ALA A 18 -25.21 -2.12 10.16
N ALA A 19 -24.51 -1.02 9.85
CA ALA A 19 -23.06 -1.02 9.91
C ALA A 19 -22.58 -1.33 11.34
N PRO A 20 -21.64 -2.27 11.54
CA PRO A 20 -21.09 -2.56 12.85
C PRO A 20 -20.31 -1.36 13.40
N PRO A 21 -19.98 -1.34 14.70
CA PRO A 21 -18.99 -0.42 15.26
C PRO A 21 -17.67 -0.52 14.49
N ILE A 22 -16.92 0.59 14.40
CA ILE A 22 -15.69 0.64 13.60
C ILE A 22 -14.63 -0.35 14.09
N GLU A 23 -14.58 -0.59 15.39
CA GLU A 23 -13.64 -1.54 15.99
C GLU A 23 -13.95 -2.99 15.56
N GLU A 24 -15.23 -3.34 15.52
CA GLU A 24 -15.69 -4.64 15.04
C GLU A 24 -15.48 -4.78 13.53
N TYR A 25 -15.78 -3.71 12.78
CA TYR A 25 -15.57 -3.68 11.32
C TYR A 25 -14.12 -3.93 10.93
N LEU A 26 -13.17 -3.31 11.65
CA LEU A 26 -11.76 -3.49 11.39
C LEU A 26 -11.22 -4.83 11.92
N GLY A 27 -11.75 -5.31 13.02
CA GLY A 27 -11.18 -6.39 13.82
C GLY A 27 -9.87 -5.97 14.50
N GLU A 28 -9.49 -6.70 15.56
CA GLU A 28 -8.35 -6.31 16.39
C GLU A 28 -7.01 -6.27 15.63
N ALA A 29 -6.75 -7.23 14.77
CA ALA A 29 -5.49 -7.32 14.05
C ALA A 29 -5.28 -6.11 13.10
N VAL A 30 -6.30 -5.74 12.33
CA VAL A 30 -6.25 -4.58 11.41
C VAL A 30 -6.23 -3.28 12.19
N ARG A 31 -7.04 -3.18 13.25
CA ARG A 31 -7.09 -2.03 14.14
C ARG A 31 -5.72 -1.75 14.79
N SER A 32 -5.05 -2.78 15.28
CA SER A 32 -3.71 -2.68 15.84
C SER A 32 -2.71 -2.13 14.83
N ARG A 33 -2.74 -2.60 13.58
CA ARG A 33 -1.90 -2.11 12.49
C ARG A 33 -2.21 -0.67 12.09
N LEU A 34 -3.48 -0.27 12.12
CA LEU A 34 -3.89 1.11 11.90
C LEU A 34 -3.34 2.04 12.99
N LEU A 35 -3.56 1.68 14.25
CA LEU A 35 -3.13 2.48 15.40
C LEU A 35 -1.61 2.49 15.58
N ARG A 36 -0.88 1.50 15.07
CA ARG A 36 0.57 1.57 14.98
C ARG A 36 1.02 2.84 14.24
N VAL A 37 0.35 3.19 13.15
CA VAL A 37 0.69 4.38 12.33
C VAL A 37 -0.02 5.64 12.81
N LEU A 38 -1.26 5.52 13.26
CA LEU A 38 -2.12 6.65 13.60
C LEU A 38 -2.49 6.73 15.10
N GLY A 39 -1.75 6.05 15.98
CA GLY A 39 -1.98 6.05 17.44
C GLY A 39 -1.47 7.30 18.17
N ARG A 40 -0.79 8.21 17.47
CA ARG A 40 -0.31 9.50 17.99
C ARG A 40 -1.06 10.65 17.31
N PRO A 41 -1.17 11.83 17.93
CA PRO A 41 -1.76 12.99 17.29
C PRO A 41 -1.03 13.34 15.98
N VAL A 42 -1.80 13.40 14.88
CA VAL A 42 -1.28 13.68 13.53
C VAL A 42 -1.64 15.11 13.08
N GLN A 43 -0.82 15.65 12.18
CA GLN A 43 -1.08 16.88 11.44
C GLN A 43 -0.98 16.62 9.95
N VAL A 44 -1.77 17.35 9.16
CA VAL A 44 -1.69 17.30 7.70
C VAL A 44 -0.52 18.14 7.22
N LEU A 45 0.39 17.51 6.45
CA LEU A 45 1.53 18.20 5.84
C LEU A 45 1.24 18.67 4.41
N GLY A 46 0.33 18.00 3.71
CA GLY A 46 -0.06 18.37 2.35
C GLY A 46 -1.10 17.43 1.77
N ARG A 47 -1.74 17.87 0.68
CA ARG A 47 -2.73 17.08 -0.07
C ARG A 47 -2.46 17.17 -1.56
N PHE A 48 -2.72 16.06 -2.26
CA PHE A 48 -2.64 15.97 -3.71
C PHE A 48 -3.81 15.13 -4.23
N VAL A 49 -4.22 15.42 -5.46
CA VAL A 49 -5.17 14.60 -6.20
C VAL A 49 -4.48 14.12 -7.47
N GLN A 50 -4.54 12.82 -7.70
CA GLN A 50 -4.02 12.18 -8.89
C GLN A 50 -5.19 11.57 -9.67
N ALA A 51 -5.39 12.01 -10.91
CA ALA A 51 -6.35 11.40 -11.82
C ALA A 51 -5.68 10.23 -12.54
N LEU A 52 -6.31 9.05 -12.49
CA LEU A 52 -5.78 7.82 -13.08
C LEU A 52 -6.76 7.23 -14.10
N PRO A 53 -6.28 6.84 -15.30
CA PRO A 53 -7.11 6.32 -16.39
C PRO A 53 -7.35 4.81 -16.23
N ASN A 54 -7.84 4.38 -15.08
CA ASN A 54 -8.13 2.98 -14.79
C ASN A 54 -9.28 2.82 -13.81
N ASN A 55 -9.87 1.63 -13.81
CA ASN A 55 -10.86 1.24 -12.83
C ASN A 55 -10.26 1.25 -11.41
N TRP A 56 -11.02 1.73 -10.46
CA TRP A 56 -10.58 1.81 -9.06
C TRP A 56 -10.18 0.45 -8.44
N LYS A 57 -10.80 -0.65 -8.90
CA LYS A 57 -10.47 -1.99 -8.41
C LYS A 57 -9.07 -2.43 -8.83
N LEU A 58 -8.61 -2.07 -10.03
CA LEU A 58 -7.23 -2.32 -10.47
C LEU A 58 -6.22 -1.65 -9.56
N TYR A 59 -6.50 -0.42 -9.12
CA TYR A 59 -5.64 0.25 -8.16
C TYR A 59 -5.67 -0.42 -6.78
N VAL A 60 -6.83 -0.89 -6.33
CA VAL A 60 -6.94 -1.61 -5.06
C VAL A 60 -6.19 -2.95 -5.12
N GLU A 61 -6.25 -3.67 -6.23
CA GLU A 61 -5.43 -4.87 -6.46
C GLU A 61 -3.94 -4.55 -6.41
N ASN A 62 -3.49 -3.51 -7.11
CA ASN A 62 -2.10 -3.05 -7.08
C ASN A 62 -1.62 -2.78 -5.64
N VAL A 63 -2.42 -2.10 -4.82
CA VAL A 63 -2.07 -1.83 -3.42
C VAL A 63 -1.99 -3.10 -2.57
N LYS A 64 -2.73 -4.14 -2.92
CA LYS A 64 -2.76 -5.43 -2.20
C LYS A 64 -1.75 -6.44 -2.71
N ASP A 65 -1.27 -6.25 -3.92
CA ASP A 65 -0.21 -7.04 -4.52
C ASP A 65 1.15 -6.61 -3.94
N THR A 66 1.73 -7.46 -3.13
CA THR A 66 2.96 -7.14 -2.38
C THR A 66 4.24 -7.50 -3.12
N TYR A 67 4.17 -8.31 -4.16
CA TYR A 67 5.37 -8.77 -4.88
C TYR A 67 5.72 -7.88 -6.08
N HIS A 68 4.78 -7.14 -6.66
CA HIS A 68 5.06 -6.29 -7.81
C HIS A 68 6.13 -5.23 -7.52
N ALA A 69 6.20 -4.75 -6.27
CA ALA A 69 7.11 -3.67 -5.88
C ALA A 69 8.59 -3.96 -6.21
N SER A 70 9.00 -5.22 -6.16
CA SER A 70 10.37 -5.63 -6.49
C SER A 70 10.60 -5.98 -7.96
N LEU A 71 9.54 -6.06 -8.75
CA LEU A 71 9.57 -6.39 -10.18
C LEU A 71 9.23 -5.20 -11.06
N LEU A 72 8.19 -4.45 -10.69
CA LEU A 72 7.68 -3.30 -11.43
C LEU A 72 8.47 -2.03 -11.14
N HIS A 73 8.76 -1.76 -9.85
CA HIS A 73 9.39 -0.50 -9.47
C HIS A 73 10.88 -0.52 -9.76
N THR A 74 11.23 -0.02 -10.95
CA THR A 74 12.61 0.06 -11.43
C THR A 74 13.49 0.85 -10.46
N PHE A 75 12.95 1.92 -9.85
CA PHE A 75 13.66 2.68 -8.83
C PHE A 75 14.01 1.81 -7.61
N PHE A 76 13.09 1.02 -7.11
CA PHE A 76 13.32 0.15 -5.96
C PHE A 76 14.35 -0.93 -6.25
N SER A 77 14.23 -1.60 -7.38
CA SER A 77 15.17 -2.67 -7.75
C SER A 77 16.57 -2.12 -8.08
N THR A 78 16.66 -0.99 -8.82
CA THR A 78 17.93 -0.38 -9.20
C THR A 78 18.77 0.07 -8.02
N PHE A 79 18.14 0.64 -7.00
CA PHE A 79 18.83 1.15 -5.82
C PHE A 79 18.73 0.20 -4.61
N HIS A 80 18.35 -1.05 -4.83
CA HIS A 80 18.29 -2.10 -3.80
C HIS A 80 17.43 -1.75 -2.58
N ILE A 81 16.33 -1.01 -2.79
CA ILE A 81 15.48 -0.49 -1.73
C ILE A 81 14.49 -1.55 -1.24
N THR A 82 13.88 -2.27 -2.19
CA THR A 82 12.90 -3.32 -1.91
C THR A 82 13.21 -4.58 -2.70
N ARG A 83 13.18 -5.72 -2.02
CA ARG A 83 13.37 -7.05 -2.61
C ARG A 83 12.28 -7.99 -2.12
N LEU A 84 11.95 -8.97 -2.95
CA LEU A 84 10.98 -10.01 -2.60
C LEU A 84 11.48 -10.91 -1.46
N THR A 85 12.81 -11.03 -1.35
CA THR A 85 13.49 -11.81 -0.30
C THR A 85 13.52 -11.15 1.07
N GLN A 86 13.14 -9.87 1.19
CA GLN A 86 13.04 -9.20 2.48
C GLN A 86 11.94 -9.80 3.34
N GLY A 87 12.19 -9.92 4.64
CA GLY A 87 11.22 -10.38 5.60
C GLY A 87 9.95 -9.52 5.63
N GLY A 88 8.87 -10.11 6.11
CA GLY A 88 7.57 -9.46 6.19
C GLY A 88 6.45 -10.44 5.91
N GLY A 89 5.25 -9.93 5.74
CA GLY A 89 4.09 -10.76 5.49
C GLY A 89 2.86 -9.94 5.14
N VAL A 90 1.77 -10.66 4.96
CA VAL A 90 0.46 -10.11 4.64
C VAL A 90 -0.54 -10.59 5.68
N LEU A 91 -1.14 -9.64 6.40
CA LEU A 91 -2.28 -9.87 7.26
C LEU A 91 -3.55 -9.61 6.44
N VAL A 92 -4.51 -10.52 6.50
CA VAL A 92 -5.84 -10.39 5.88
C VAL A 92 -6.90 -10.59 6.96
N SER A 93 -7.93 -9.75 6.96
CA SER A 93 -9.07 -9.92 7.88
C SER A 93 -9.84 -11.21 7.54
N PRO A 94 -10.54 -11.83 8.51
CA PRO A 94 -11.24 -13.11 8.28
C PRO A 94 -12.27 -13.08 7.15
N ASP A 95 -12.91 -11.93 6.92
CA ASP A 95 -13.83 -11.69 5.81
C ASP A 95 -13.13 -11.35 4.47
N GLY A 96 -11.80 -11.16 4.50
CA GLY A 96 -11.01 -10.78 3.34
C GLY A 96 -11.01 -9.28 3.02
N ALA A 97 -11.86 -8.48 3.66
CA ALA A 97 -12.09 -7.09 3.30
C ALA A 97 -10.86 -6.19 3.52
N HIS A 98 -10.17 -6.38 4.63
CA HIS A 98 -9.04 -5.55 5.02
C HIS A 98 -7.73 -6.32 4.92
N HIS A 99 -6.64 -5.58 4.69
CA HIS A 99 -5.30 -6.18 4.74
C HIS A 99 -4.26 -5.20 5.29
N ALA A 100 -3.15 -5.75 5.76
CA ALA A 100 -1.94 -5.00 6.02
C ALA A 100 -0.73 -5.80 5.55
N SER A 101 0.00 -5.29 4.57
CA SER A 101 1.30 -5.83 4.19
C SER A 101 2.40 -5.11 4.94
N SER A 102 3.46 -5.82 5.28
CA SER A 102 4.62 -5.25 5.95
C SER A 102 5.93 -5.77 5.36
N THR A 103 6.94 -4.90 5.33
CA THR A 103 8.32 -5.25 5.02
C THR A 103 9.17 -4.96 6.26
N ILE A 104 9.97 -5.95 6.66
CA ILE A 104 10.83 -5.89 7.83
C ILE A 104 12.28 -5.74 7.35
N ASP A 105 13.03 -4.79 7.90
CA ASP A 105 14.47 -4.69 7.67
C ASP A 105 15.22 -5.54 8.70
N ARG A 106 15.84 -6.61 8.21
CA ARG A 106 16.72 -7.46 9.03
C ARG A 106 18.20 -7.21 8.75
N GLY A 107 18.54 -6.20 7.95
CA GLY A 107 19.92 -5.86 7.61
C GLY A 107 20.60 -6.77 6.58
N ASP A 108 20.29 -8.04 6.56
CA ASP A 108 20.97 -9.06 5.73
C ASP A 108 20.36 -9.24 4.34
N ASP A 109 19.12 -8.87 4.15
CA ASP A 109 18.35 -9.13 2.92
C ASP A 109 18.86 -8.32 1.69
N ARG A 110 19.70 -7.32 1.91
CA ARG A 110 20.27 -6.48 0.83
C ARG A 110 21.37 -7.18 0.03
N SER A 111 21.90 -8.27 0.55
CA SER A 111 22.99 -9.05 -0.10
C SER A 111 22.50 -10.20 -0.98
N SER A 112 21.18 -10.38 -1.13
CA SER A 112 20.65 -11.47 -1.93
C SER A 112 21.13 -11.44 -3.37
N THR A 113 21.75 -12.51 -3.83
CA THR A 113 22.20 -12.68 -5.22
C THR A 113 21.07 -13.10 -6.17
N ALA A 114 19.90 -13.45 -5.64
CA ALA A 114 18.78 -14.02 -6.40
C ALA A 114 18.36 -13.16 -7.61
N TYR A 115 18.35 -11.84 -7.45
CA TYR A 115 18.02 -10.93 -8.56
C TYR A 115 19.10 -10.90 -9.66
N ARG A 116 20.37 -11.00 -9.24
CA ARG A 116 21.52 -11.06 -10.17
C ARG A 116 21.52 -12.38 -10.93
N ASP A 117 21.27 -13.48 -10.23
CA ASP A 117 21.25 -14.82 -10.81
C ASP A 117 20.11 -15.00 -11.82
N GLN A 118 19.03 -14.26 -11.65
CA GLN A 118 17.90 -14.20 -12.58
C GLN A 118 18.08 -13.19 -13.72
N GLY A 119 19.21 -12.48 -13.80
CA GLY A 119 19.49 -11.51 -14.85
C GLY A 119 18.59 -10.28 -14.85
N ILE A 120 18.08 -9.85 -13.68
CA ILE A 120 17.27 -8.65 -13.56
C ILE A 120 18.09 -7.43 -13.96
N ARG A 121 17.67 -6.71 -15.02
CA ARG A 121 18.44 -5.63 -15.64
C ARG A 121 18.83 -4.50 -14.71
N SER A 122 17.96 -4.16 -13.77
CA SER A 122 18.19 -3.10 -12.79
C SER A 122 19.14 -3.50 -11.66
N GLU A 123 19.46 -4.79 -11.52
CA GLU A 123 20.36 -5.28 -10.48
C GLU A 123 21.82 -5.00 -10.84
N SER A 124 22.37 -3.92 -10.36
CA SER A 124 23.77 -3.52 -10.58
C SER A 124 24.30 -2.69 -9.43
N ASP A 125 25.48 -3.07 -8.91
CA ASP A 125 26.21 -2.30 -7.91
C ASP A 125 26.77 -0.97 -8.42
N ARG A 126 26.68 -0.71 -9.72
CA ARG A 126 27.16 0.52 -10.34
C ARG A 126 26.23 1.72 -10.10
N TYR A 127 24.94 1.46 -9.88
CA TYR A 127 23.96 2.52 -9.67
C TYR A 127 23.99 3.02 -8.23
N ARG A 128 24.17 4.31 -8.05
CA ARG A 128 24.15 5.00 -6.76
C ARG A 128 23.30 6.25 -6.89
N LEU A 129 22.56 6.56 -5.84
CA LEU A 129 21.89 7.86 -5.72
C LEU A 129 22.96 8.95 -5.49
N THR A 130 22.87 10.04 -6.25
CA THR A 130 23.71 11.21 -6.05
C THR A 130 23.48 11.84 -4.67
N ASP A 131 22.22 11.88 -4.23
CA ASP A 131 21.83 12.27 -2.89
C ASP A 131 21.08 11.11 -2.20
N PRO A 132 21.74 10.31 -1.37
CA PRO A 132 21.13 9.19 -0.66
C PRO A 132 20.20 9.63 0.48
N SER A 133 20.14 10.92 0.83
CA SER A 133 19.34 11.42 1.96
C SER A 133 17.84 11.19 1.80
N LEU A 134 17.38 10.88 0.57
CA LEU A 134 16.02 10.41 0.29
C LEU A 134 15.69 9.10 1.03
N LEU A 135 16.71 8.28 1.28
CA LEU A 135 16.59 6.96 1.93
C LEU A 135 16.96 7.00 3.42
N ASP A 136 17.37 8.16 3.94
CA ASP A 136 17.69 8.33 5.36
C ASP A 136 16.43 8.08 6.21
N THR A 137 16.50 7.07 7.07
CA THR A 137 15.40 6.67 7.93
C THR A 137 15.77 6.76 9.40
N VAL A 138 14.75 6.97 10.22
CA VAL A 138 14.83 6.91 11.68
C VAL A 138 13.81 5.88 12.16
N LYS A 139 14.24 4.99 13.04
CA LYS A 139 13.35 4.01 13.67
C LYS A 139 12.35 4.75 14.57
N GLU A 140 11.06 4.65 14.28
CA GLU A 140 10.06 5.52 14.87
C GLU A 140 8.97 4.76 15.63
N PHE A 141 8.68 3.52 15.23
CA PHE A 141 7.51 2.76 15.73
C PHE A 141 7.86 1.67 16.74
N GLY A 142 9.13 1.58 17.18
CA GLY A 142 9.56 0.59 18.16
C GLY A 142 9.65 -0.85 17.64
N ASP A 143 9.48 -1.04 16.34
CA ASP A 143 9.62 -2.31 15.63
C ASP A 143 10.53 -2.18 14.40
N ASP A 144 10.71 -3.26 13.64
CA ASP A 144 11.59 -3.30 12.46
C ASP A 144 10.82 -3.14 11.14
N ILE A 145 9.54 -2.77 11.19
CA ILE A 145 8.72 -2.57 10.00
C ILE A 145 9.09 -1.25 9.33
N GLN A 146 9.71 -1.32 8.16
CA GLN A 146 10.08 -0.16 7.35
C GLN A 146 8.99 0.29 6.39
N LEU A 147 8.14 -0.63 5.96
CA LEU A 147 7.03 -0.36 5.07
C LEU A 147 5.80 -1.08 5.59
N GLN A 148 4.70 -0.37 5.69
CA GLN A 148 3.38 -0.93 5.94
C GLN A 148 2.36 -0.27 5.01
N ILE A 149 1.64 -1.09 4.26
CA ILE A 149 0.48 -0.68 3.48
C ILE A 149 -0.74 -1.38 4.05
N LEU A 150 -1.66 -0.61 4.62
CA LEU A 150 -2.90 -1.12 5.18
C LEU A 150 -4.07 -0.61 4.34
N THR A 151 -5.01 -1.48 4.00
CA THR A 151 -6.27 -1.09 3.37
C THR A 151 -7.45 -1.35 4.27
N VAL A 152 -8.35 -0.38 4.33
CA VAL A 152 -9.69 -0.54 4.87
C VAL A 152 -10.67 -0.54 3.70
N PHE A 153 -11.39 -1.64 3.55
CA PHE A 153 -12.37 -1.79 2.48
C PHE A 153 -13.43 -0.67 2.56
N PRO A 154 -13.91 -0.14 1.43
CA PRO A 154 -13.54 -0.53 0.08
C PRO A 154 -12.33 0.26 -0.47
N ASN A 155 -12.02 1.46 0.03
CA ASN A 155 -11.27 2.44 -0.74
C ASN A 155 -10.28 3.30 0.07
N LEU A 156 -9.97 2.93 1.30
CA LEU A 156 -9.02 3.67 2.13
C LEU A 156 -7.70 2.91 2.24
N VAL A 157 -6.60 3.63 2.07
CA VAL A 157 -5.24 3.11 2.28
C VAL A 157 -4.53 3.96 3.32
N VAL A 158 -3.92 3.32 4.32
CA VAL A 158 -3.03 3.95 5.29
C VAL A 158 -1.62 3.42 5.05
N GLN A 159 -0.71 4.32 4.78
CA GLN A 159 0.63 4.01 4.33
C GLN A 159 1.68 4.55 5.29
N GLN A 160 2.65 3.71 5.60
CA GLN A 160 3.96 4.11 6.08
C GLN A 160 5.01 3.52 5.13
N VAL A 161 5.84 4.37 4.55
CA VAL A 161 7.04 3.96 3.81
C VAL A 161 8.20 4.75 4.37
N TYR A 162 9.11 4.06 5.04
CA TYR A 162 10.12 4.70 5.89
C TYR A 162 9.48 5.63 6.92
N ASN A 163 9.80 6.94 6.89
CA ASN A 163 9.16 7.93 7.75
C ASN A 163 8.04 8.71 7.03
N ALA A 164 7.80 8.51 5.73
CA ALA A 164 6.67 9.11 5.04
C ALA A 164 5.36 8.41 5.44
N LEU A 165 4.40 9.21 5.92
CA LEU A 165 3.08 8.76 6.31
C LEU A 165 2.05 9.38 5.37
N ALA A 166 1.13 8.58 4.87
CA ALA A 166 0.04 9.06 4.03
C ALA A 166 -1.25 8.27 4.22
N VAL A 167 -2.35 8.95 4.02
CA VAL A 167 -3.66 8.35 3.80
C VAL A 167 -4.03 8.58 2.36
N ARG A 168 -4.48 7.53 1.67
CA ARG A 168 -4.98 7.59 0.30
C ARG A 168 -6.45 7.19 0.27
N GLN A 169 -7.27 7.99 -0.39
CA GLN A 169 -8.67 7.66 -0.64
C GLN A 169 -8.87 7.47 -2.13
N VAL A 170 -9.41 6.32 -2.49
CA VAL A 170 -9.69 5.93 -3.89
C VAL A 170 -11.12 6.32 -4.22
N LEU A 171 -11.32 7.21 -5.18
CA LEU A 171 -12.65 7.69 -5.59
C LEU A 171 -12.95 7.28 -7.04
N PRO A 172 -13.89 6.34 -7.26
CA PRO A 172 -14.33 5.98 -8.60
C PRO A 172 -14.91 7.17 -9.36
N LYS A 173 -14.56 7.30 -10.65
CA LYS A 173 -15.10 8.30 -11.58
C LYS A 173 -15.73 7.65 -12.82
N GLY A 174 -15.92 6.35 -12.78
CA GLY A 174 -16.48 5.54 -13.85
C GLY A 174 -15.72 4.23 -14.04
N PRO A 175 -16.08 3.41 -15.03
CA PRO A 175 -15.43 2.12 -15.26
C PRO A 175 -13.95 2.20 -15.60
N GLY A 176 -13.51 3.27 -16.25
CA GLY A 176 -12.14 3.46 -16.70
C GLY A 176 -11.42 4.67 -16.10
N ALA A 177 -11.95 5.25 -15.01
CA ALA A 177 -11.35 6.44 -14.40
C ALA A 177 -11.53 6.46 -12.89
N MET A 178 -10.53 6.99 -12.19
CA MET A 178 -10.58 7.24 -10.75
C MET A 178 -9.76 8.48 -10.36
N GLU A 179 -10.03 8.99 -9.18
CA GLU A 179 -9.16 9.93 -8.49
C GLU A 179 -8.57 9.27 -7.25
N LEU A 180 -7.29 9.51 -7.02
CA LEU A 180 -6.58 9.11 -5.83
C LEU A 180 -6.24 10.37 -5.02
N HIS A 181 -6.88 10.51 -3.87
CA HIS A 181 -6.66 11.62 -2.96
C HIS A 181 -5.60 11.26 -1.93
N TRP A 182 -4.48 11.94 -1.97
CA TRP A 182 -3.36 11.78 -1.04
C TRP A 182 -3.43 12.82 0.07
N THR A 183 -3.31 12.38 1.30
CA THR A 183 -3.12 13.24 2.47
C THR A 183 -1.84 12.81 3.18
N TYR A 184 -0.80 13.63 3.09
CA TYR A 184 0.44 13.41 3.81
C TYR A 184 0.32 13.86 5.25
N LEU A 185 0.86 13.04 6.14
CA LEU A 185 0.79 13.23 7.57
C LEU A 185 2.18 13.36 8.19
N GLY A 186 2.24 14.09 9.28
CA GLY A 186 3.31 14.05 10.27
C GLY A 186 2.68 13.94 11.65
N PHE A 187 3.49 13.71 12.67
CA PHE A 187 3.01 13.79 14.04
C PHE A 187 3.03 15.23 14.54
N ALA A 188 2.15 15.54 15.48
CA ALA A 188 2.04 16.88 16.05
C ALA A 188 3.34 17.34 16.76
N ASP A 189 4.09 16.38 17.28
CA ASP A 189 5.38 16.57 17.97
C ASP A 189 6.61 16.38 17.08
N ASP A 190 6.44 16.29 15.74
CA ASP A 190 7.57 16.21 14.81
C ASP A 190 8.47 17.43 14.92
N THR A 191 9.76 17.20 15.04
CA THR A 191 10.78 18.25 14.87
C THR A 191 10.78 18.80 13.44
N ALA A 192 11.35 19.96 13.24
CA ALA A 192 11.52 20.54 11.91
C ALA A 192 12.34 19.62 10.97
N GLU A 193 13.30 18.87 11.53
CA GLU A 193 14.09 17.89 10.79
C GLU A 193 13.24 16.71 10.37
N MET A 194 12.46 16.12 11.29
CA MET A 194 11.58 14.99 10.98
C MET A 194 10.53 15.38 9.94
N ARG A 195 9.95 16.58 10.04
CA ARG A 195 9.02 17.10 9.04
C ARG A 195 9.65 17.21 7.65
N ARG A 196 10.88 17.73 7.56
CA ARG A 196 11.63 17.77 6.29
C ARG A 196 11.90 16.38 5.74
N ARG A 197 12.25 15.40 6.60
CA ARG A 197 12.47 14.01 6.21
C ARG A 197 11.19 13.41 5.61
N ARG A 198 10.04 13.54 6.28
CA ARG A 198 8.74 13.08 5.75
C ARG A 198 8.43 13.67 4.39
N LEU A 199 8.58 14.98 4.23
CA LEU A 199 8.31 15.69 2.97
C LEU A 199 9.30 15.28 1.87
N ARG A 200 10.56 15.06 2.19
CA ARG A 200 11.55 14.54 1.24
C ARG A 200 11.16 13.14 0.75
N GLN A 201 10.82 12.25 1.65
CA GLN A 201 10.40 10.89 1.31
C GLN A 201 9.03 10.83 0.62
N ALA A 202 8.19 11.85 0.75
CA ALA A 202 6.98 11.99 -0.06
C ALA A 202 7.28 12.08 -1.56
N ASN A 203 8.47 12.56 -1.96
CA ASN A 203 8.93 12.52 -3.36
C ASN A 203 9.28 11.10 -3.84
N LEU A 204 9.47 10.15 -2.94
CA LEU A 204 9.66 8.75 -3.29
C LEU A 204 8.31 8.06 -3.54
N VAL A 205 7.35 8.27 -2.66
CA VAL A 205 6.10 7.48 -2.57
C VAL A 205 4.83 8.31 -2.73
N GLY A 206 4.91 9.42 -3.39
CA GLY A 206 3.77 10.30 -3.70
C GLY A 206 3.37 10.25 -5.17
N PRO A 207 2.31 10.96 -5.57
CA PRO A 207 1.77 10.96 -6.92
C PRO A 207 2.78 11.39 -7.99
N ALA A 208 3.71 12.27 -7.65
CA ALA A 208 4.85 12.66 -8.49
C ALA A 208 6.16 11.98 -8.05
N GLY A 209 6.08 11.00 -7.17
CA GLY A 209 7.23 10.24 -6.67
C GLY A 209 7.66 9.14 -7.62
N TYR A 210 8.90 8.74 -7.50
CA TYR A 210 9.53 7.74 -8.38
C TYR A 210 8.80 6.40 -8.42
N VAL A 211 8.15 6.02 -7.32
CA VAL A 211 7.48 4.72 -7.18
C VAL A 211 6.03 4.80 -7.63
N SER A 212 5.25 5.70 -7.07
CA SER A 212 3.80 5.73 -7.32
C SER A 212 3.44 6.21 -8.73
N MET A 213 4.36 6.88 -9.42
CA MET A 213 4.17 7.26 -10.82
C MET A 213 4.20 6.02 -11.74
N GLU A 214 5.00 5.01 -11.42
CA GLU A 214 5.03 3.75 -12.14
C GLU A 214 3.69 3.01 -11.99
N ASP A 215 3.12 2.95 -10.79
CA ASP A 215 1.79 2.39 -10.54
C ASP A 215 0.70 3.05 -11.37
N GLY A 216 0.73 4.38 -11.44
CA GLY A 216 -0.21 5.16 -12.24
C GLY A 216 -0.15 4.84 -13.72
N CYS A 217 1.05 4.69 -14.27
CA CYS A 217 1.26 4.31 -15.67
C CYS A 217 0.77 2.89 -15.96
N VAL A 218 1.15 1.94 -15.12
CA VAL A 218 0.79 0.51 -15.29
C VAL A 218 -0.71 0.31 -15.17
N GLY A 219 -1.37 0.97 -14.22
CA GLY A 219 -2.84 0.92 -14.09
C GLY A 219 -3.55 1.26 -15.40
N GLY A 220 -3.08 2.28 -16.13
CA GLY A 220 -3.61 2.65 -17.43
C GLY A 220 -3.31 1.61 -18.53
N PHE A 221 -2.16 0.93 -18.48
CA PHE A 221 -1.85 -0.15 -19.43
C PHE A 221 -2.73 -1.38 -19.19
N VAL A 222 -2.87 -1.79 -17.93
CA VAL A 222 -3.73 -2.91 -17.53
C VAL A 222 -5.18 -2.62 -17.92
N GLN A 223 -5.69 -1.40 -17.68
CA GLN A 223 -7.06 -1.02 -18.07
C GLN A 223 -7.30 -1.22 -19.57
N ARG A 224 -6.37 -0.82 -20.42
CA ARG A 224 -6.48 -1.03 -21.87
C ARG A 224 -6.43 -2.52 -22.25
N GLY A 225 -5.58 -3.29 -21.56
CA GLY A 225 -5.47 -4.73 -21.77
C GLY A 225 -6.75 -5.47 -21.43
N VAL A 226 -7.32 -5.22 -20.24
CA VAL A 226 -8.54 -5.92 -19.79
C VAL A 226 -9.77 -5.47 -20.57
N ALA A 227 -9.84 -4.24 -21.05
CA ALA A 227 -10.96 -3.76 -21.88
C ALA A 227 -11.05 -4.48 -23.25
N ALA A 228 -9.95 -5.08 -23.71
CA ALA A 228 -9.88 -5.84 -24.95
C ALA A 228 -9.92 -7.36 -24.75
N ALA A 229 -10.07 -7.83 -23.51
CA ALA A 229 -9.92 -9.25 -23.14
C ALA A 229 -11.12 -9.77 -22.34
N GLU A 230 -12.34 -9.49 -22.82
CA GLU A 230 -13.60 -9.80 -22.10
C GLU A 230 -13.76 -11.29 -21.76
N ASP A 231 -13.24 -12.18 -22.62
CA ASP A 231 -13.32 -13.63 -22.44
C ASP A 231 -12.10 -14.25 -21.75
N THR A 232 -11.19 -13.43 -21.23
CA THR A 232 -9.95 -13.93 -20.64
C THR A 232 -10.06 -13.98 -19.13
N LEU A 233 -9.73 -15.13 -18.55
CA LEU A 233 -9.65 -15.31 -17.10
C LEU A 233 -8.25 -14.94 -16.59
N SER A 234 -8.21 -14.14 -15.52
CA SER A 234 -6.98 -13.88 -14.77
C SER A 234 -6.75 -14.97 -13.72
N VAL A 235 -5.51 -15.40 -13.57
CA VAL A 235 -5.11 -16.35 -12.54
C VAL A 235 -4.49 -15.57 -11.37
N VAL A 236 -5.00 -15.77 -10.16
CA VAL A 236 -4.59 -15.08 -8.93
C VAL A 236 -4.27 -16.16 -7.88
N ASN A 237 -3.18 -16.90 -8.08
CA ASN A 237 -2.84 -18.11 -7.31
C ASN A 237 -1.49 -18.04 -6.59
N MET A 238 -0.75 -16.95 -6.67
CA MET A 238 0.52 -16.85 -5.93
C MET A 238 0.25 -16.97 -4.42
N GLY A 239 1.00 -17.88 -3.78
CA GLY A 239 0.83 -18.19 -2.36
C GLY A 239 -0.35 -19.11 -2.04
N GLY A 240 -0.98 -19.75 -3.06
CA GLY A 240 -2.10 -20.69 -2.92
C GLY A 240 -3.46 -20.12 -3.28
N GLU A 241 -4.52 -20.81 -2.92
CA GLU A 241 -5.91 -20.47 -3.30
C GLU A 241 -6.67 -19.71 -2.20
N GLY A 242 -6.23 -19.79 -0.96
CA GLY A 242 -6.87 -19.15 0.19
C GLY A 242 -6.63 -17.64 0.29
N ALA A 243 -7.39 -16.99 1.15
CA ALA A 243 -7.28 -15.57 1.44
C ALA A 243 -6.79 -15.29 2.88
N GLU A 244 -6.14 -16.26 3.51
CA GLU A 244 -5.62 -16.17 4.87
C GLU A 244 -4.32 -15.37 4.92
N SER A 245 -4.00 -14.84 6.11
CA SER A 245 -2.72 -14.17 6.37
C SER A 245 -1.53 -15.09 6.09
N GLN A 246 -0.44 -14.52 5.59
CA GLN A 246 0.77 -15.28 5.25
C GLN A 246 2.04 -14.56 5.72
N ASP A 247 3.03 -15.32 6.17
CA ASP A 247 4.34 -14.83 6.61
C ASP A 247 5.32 -14.66 5.43
N THR A 248 4.77 -14.35 4.25
CA THR A 248 5.52 -14.06 3.03
C THR A 248 4.88 -12.89 2.30
N ARG A 249 5.70 -12.19 1.52
CA ARG A 249 5.25 -11.11 0.62
C ARG A 249 4.97 -11.62 -0.80
N ALA A 250 5.43 -12.81 -1.15
CA ALA A 250 5.16 -13.46 -2.43
C ALA A 250 3.79 -14.16 -2.39
N THR A 251 2.72 -13.38 -2.35
CA THR A 251 1.35 -13.87 -2.23
C THR A 251 0.32 -12.90 -2.81
N GLU A 252 -0.77 -13.44 -3.34
CA GLU A 252 -1.97 -12.72 -3.77
C GLU A 252 -3.15 -12.93 -2.81
N ALA A 253 -2.90 -13.44 -1.60
CA ALA A 253 -3.96 -13.71 -0.61
C ALA A 253 -4.83 -12.48 -0.32
N ALA A 254 -4.23 -11.27 -0.24
CA ALA A 254 -4.98 -10.03 -0.02
C ALA A 254 -5.83 -9.61 -1.24
N VAL A 255 -5.39 -9.92 -2.46
CA VAL A 255 -6.17 -9.70 -3.68
C VAL A 255 -7.39 -10.63 -3.70
N ARG A 256 -7.18 -11.92 -3.42
CA ARG A 256 -8.28 -12.90 -3.30
C ARG A 256 -9.26 -12.52 -2.19
N GLY A 257 -8.76 -12.06 -1.05
CA GLY A 257 -9.58 -11.54 0.05
C GLY A 257 -10.45 -10.37 -0.37
N PHE A 258 -9.89 -9.40 -1.08
CA PHE A 258 -10.65 -8.26 -1.62
C PHE A 258 -11.80 -8.72 -2.52
N TRP A 259 -11.56 -9.63 -3.45
CA TRP A 259 -12.60 -10.13 -4.34
C TRP A 259 -13.66 -10.96 -3.62
N LYS A 260 -13.27 -11.75 -2.61
CA LYS A 260 -14.21 -12.45 -1.73
C LYS A 260 -15.16 -11.46 -1.05
N ALA A 261 -14.62 -10.42 -0.41
CA ALA A 261 -15.41 -9.39 0.26
C ALA A 261 -16.25 -8.59 -0.74
N TYR A 262 -15.66 -8.16 -1.87
CA TYR A 262 -16.37 -7.40 -2.90
C TYR A 262 -17.59 -8.15 -3.43
N ARG A 263 -17.45 -9.44 -3.75
CA ARG A 263 -18.56 -10.28 -4.22
C ARG A 263 -19.65 -10.39 -3.16
N ALA A 264 -19.28 -10.61 -1.91
CA ALA A 264 -20.24 -10.68 -0.81
C ALA A 264 -21.04 -9.37 -0.64
N TYR A 265 -20.39 -8.22 -0.71
CA TYR A 265 -21.06 -6.91 -0.61
C TYR A 265 -21.93 -6.60 -1.82
N MET A 266 -21.59 -7.11 -3.00
CA MET A 266 -22.34 -6.91 -4.23
C MET A 266 -23.44 -7.96 -4.45
N GLY A 267 -23.51 -9.01 -3.62
CA GLY A 267 -24.53 -10.05 -3.70
C GLY A 267 -24.29 -11.09 -4.79
N TYR A 268 -23.02 -11.39 -5.11
CA TYR A 268 -22.62 -12.42 -6.10
C TYR A 268 -22.14 -13.70 -5.42
#